data_4b9b75c7a0ae0dc4ada45ad5bef69903
#
_entry.id   4b9b75c7a0ae0dc4ada45ad5bef69903
#
_cell.length_a   1.000
_cell.length_b   1.000
_cell.length_c   1.000
_cell.angle_alpha   90.00
_cell.angle_beta   90.00
_cell.angle_gamma   90.00
#
_symmetry.space_group_name_H-M   'P 1'
#
loop_
_entity.id
_entity.type
_entity.pdbx_description
1 polymer ?
#
loop_
_entity_poly.entity_id
_entity_poly.type
_entity_poly.pdbx_seq_one_letter_code
_entity_poly.pdbx_strand_id
1 'polypeptide(L)'
;MTLTPSNLAMVPFVSVDHMMKLVHHIGLEQFLADIATAIESDFARWDLFDKTPRLGSHSDVGVIELMPTSDGEMYGFKYVNGHPKNMAEGLQTVTAFGLLADVYSGYPLLVSEMTVLTALRTASMSAVATKHLASPDARTMAMIGNGAQSEFQCLAQKAVNGIDHIRLYDIDMAATQKCAANLAGHGFDITICNTPEDAIEGADVITTATADKDMNTILTDNMVGAGVHINAIGGDCPGKTELHRDIVARSTVFVEYPPQTRIEGEIQQMDPDHPVVELWQVITGQTSGRTFADQVTLFDGVGFAIEDFSALRYVHSAIKGTPFYADLDMIADPDDPRDLFGMLQRAKGSR
;
A
#
# COMPACT_ATOMS: atom_id res chain seq x y z
N MET A 1 -12.55 19.87 17.41
CA MET A 1 -12.28 21.24 16.94
C MET A 1 -13.54 21.75 16.29
N THR A 2 -14.18 22.79 16.81
CA THR A 2 -15.39 23.37 16.20
C THR A 2 -14.98 24.03 14.87
N LEU A 3 -15.46 23.47 13.76
CA LEU A 3 -15.27 24.04 12.43
C LEU A 3 -15.99 25.40 12.39
N THR A 4 -15.27 26.50 12.18
CA THR A 4 -15.86 27.80 11.94
C THR A 4 -15.99 28.02 10.43
N PRO A 5 -17.12 28.61 9.93
CA PRO A 5 -17.38 28.72 8.49
C PRO A 5 -16.26 29.36 7.67
N SER A 6 -15.52 30.33 8.20
CA SER A 6 -14.46 31.04 7.48
C SER A 6 -13.20 30.21 7.19
N ASN A 7 -13.02 29.03 7.81
CA ASN A 7 -11.88 28.15 7.58
C ASN A 7 -12.22 26.91 6.72
N LEU A 8 -13.46 26.78 6.25
CA LEU A 8 -13.97 25.60 5.54
C LEU A 8 -13.95 25.73 4.02
N ALA A 9 -13.80 26.94 3.48
CA ALA A 9 -13.85 27.18 2.04
C ALA A 9 -12.61 26.65 1.29
N MET A 10 -11.50 26.45 2.00
CA MET A 10 -10.24 26.02 1.42
C MET A 10 -9.89 24.61 1.90
N VAL A 11 -9.48 23.75 0.97
CA VAL A 11 -9.11 22.37 1.25
C VAL A 11 -7.60 22.20 1.08
N PRO A 12 -6.86 21.71 2.08
CA PRO A 12 -5.44 21.37 1.92
C PRO A 12 -5.23 20.37 0.79
N PHE A 13 -4.28 20.69 -0.10
CA PHE A 13 -3.86 19.84 -1.20
C PHE A 13 -2.37 19.52 -1.10
N VAL A 14 -2.05 18.23 -1.01
CA VAL A 14 -0.68 17.74 -1.04
C VAL A 14 -0.37 17.25 -2.46
N SER A 15 0.41 18.03 -3.20
CA SER A 15 0.94 17.66 -4.52
C SER A 15 2.10 16.67 -4.40
N VAL A 16 2.56 16.11 -5.53
CA VAL A 16 3.77 15.25 -5.57
C VAL A 16 4.99 15.97 -4.97
N ASP A 17 5.21 17.24 -5.34
CA ASP A 17 6.33 18.04 -4.79
C ASP A 17 6.20 18.25 -3.27
N HIS A 18 4.99 18.52 -2.79
CA HIS A 18 4.74 18.65 -1.35
C HIS A 18 4.95 17.33 -0.62
N MET A 19 4.48 16.20 -1.18
CA MET A 19 4.70 14.86 -0.60
C MET A 19 6.19 14.53 -0.50
N MET A 20 6.95 14.76 -1.56
CA MET A 20 8.39 14.52 -1.56
C MET A 20 9.12 15.38 -0.50
N LYS A 21 8.74 16.65 -0.37
CA LYS A 21 9.29 17.54 0.66
C LYS A 21 8.91 17.12 2.08
N LEU A 22 7.67 16.68 2.29
CA LEU A 22 7.21 16.18 3.58
C LEU A 22 7.97 14.91 3.98
N VAL A 23 8.11 13.95 3.07
CA VAL A 23 8.91 12.72 3.30
C VAL A 23 10.37 13.05 3.61
N HIS A 24 10.96 13.97 2.85
CA HIS A 24 12.34 14.41 3.11
C HIS A 24 12.51 15.12 4.47
N HIS A 25 11.52 15.93 4.86
CA HIS A 25 11.51 16.65 6.13
C HIS A 25 11.43 15.72 7.34
N ILE A 26 10.59 14.70 7.27
CA ILE A 26 10.40 13.70 8.34
C ILE A 26 11.54 12.68 8.34
N GLY A 27 12.06 12.34 7.17
CA GLY A 27 12.96 11.23 6.91
C GLY A 27 12.18 9.99 6.43
N LEU A 28 12.65 9.38 5.34
CA LEU A 28 11.91 8.30 4.65
C LEU A 28 11.67 7.08 5.55
N GLU A 29 12.67 6.63 6.30
CA GLU A 29 12.52 5.47 7.19
C GLU A 29 11.52 5.76 8.32
N GLN A 30 11.57 6.97 8.90
CA GLN A 30 10.60 7.39 9.93
C GLN A 30 9.18 7.50 9.34
N PHE A 31 9.03 8.04 8.14
CA PHE A 31 7.74 8.16 7.46
C PHE A 31 7.10 6.79 7.21
N LEU A 32 7.90 5.79 6.79
CA LEU A 32 7.45 4.42 6.61
C LEU A 32 7.01 3.77 7.93
N ALA A 33 7.78 3.96 9.00
CA ALA A 33 7.44 3.44 10.32
C ALA A 33 6.17 4.10 10.89
N ASP A 34 5.99 5.38 10.66
CA ASP A 34 4.80 6.12 11.11
C ASP A 34 3.54 5.65 10.36
N ILE A 35 3.62 5.43 9.03
CA ILE A 35 2.52 4.85 8.25
C ILE A 35 2.22 3.43 8.74
N ALA A 36 3.22 2.59 8.98
CA ALA A 36 3.02 1.25 9.53
C ALA A 36 2.26 1.31 10.86
N THR A 37 2.63 2.23 11.75
CA THR A 37 1.93 2.46 13.02
C THR A 37 0.48 2.92 12.81
N ALA A 38 0.24 3.81 11.84
CA ALA A 38 -1.11 4.27 11.51
C ALA A 38 -1.99 3.12 10.99
N ILE A 39 -1.44 2.27 10.11
CA ILE A 39 -2.12 1.07 9.59
C ILE A 39 -2.46 0.10 10.73
N GLU A 40 -1.50 -0.26 11.58
CA GLU A 40 -1.75 -1.13 12.73
C GLU A 40 -2.86 -0.58 13.64
N SER A 41 -2.83 0.73 13.92
CA SER A 41 -3.85 1.40 14.73
C SER A 41 -5.24 1.30 14.12
N ASP A 42 -5.36 1.42 12.81
CA ASP A 42 -6.65 1.34 12.13
C ASP A 42 -7.13 -0.11 11.96
N PHE A 43 -6.23 -1.05 11.69
CA PHE A 43 -6.55 -2.48 11.70
C PHE A 43 -6.99 -2.97 13.09
N ALA A 44 -6.45 -2.39 14.17
CA ALA A 44 -6.92 -2.67 15.52
C ALA A 44 -8.36 -2.18 15.79
N ARG A 45 -8.88 -1.27 14.97
CA ARG A 45 -10.25 -0.74 15.02
C ARG A 45 -11.14 -1.29 13.88
N TRP A 46 -10.81 -2.46 13.35
CA TRP A 46 -11.40 -3.07 12.14
C TRP A 46 -12.93 -3.01 12.09
N ASP A 47 -13.59 -3.25 13.22
CA ASP A 47 -15.05 -3.31 13.32
C ASP A 47 -15.74 -1.94 13.11
N LEU A 48 -14.99 -0.83 13.25
CA LEU A 48 -15.53 0.51 13.01
C LEU A 48 -15.61 0.88 11.53
N PHE A 49 -14.88 0.15 10.68
CA PHE A 49 -14.78 0.50 9.27
C PHE A 49 -15.88 -0.10 8.41
N ASP A 50 -16.40 0.70 7.49
CA ASP A 50 -17.13 0.20 6.33
C ASP A 50 -16.16 -0.50 5.38
N LYS A 51 -16.47 -1.73 5.00
CA LYS A 51 -15.61 -2.58 4.17
C LYS A 51 -16.32 -2.99 2.89
N THR A 52 -15.70 -2.69 1.76
CA THR A 52 -16.15 -3.16 0.44
C THR A 52 -14.92 -3.48 -0.40
N PRO A 53 -14.99 -4.50 -1.28
CA PRO A 53 -13.99 -4.66 -2.32
C PRO A 53 -13.88 -3.38 -3.18
N ARG A 54 -12.71 -3.16 -3.79
CA ARG A 54 -12.52 -2.04 -4.69
C ARG A 54 -13.53 -2.06 -5.83
N LEU A 55 -13.93 -0.85 -6.26
CA LEU A 55 -14.86 -0.65 -7.38
C LEU A 55 -14.07 -0.38 -8.65
N GLY A 56 -13.98 -1.37 -9.53
CA GLY A 56 -13.14 -1.32 -10.72
C GLY A 56 -13.92 -1.10 -12.02
N SER A 57 -13.36 -0.28 -12.91
CA SER A 57 -13.74 -0.17 -14.31
C SER A 57 -12.63 -0.81 -15.16
N HIS A 58 -12.90 -2.01 -15.65
CA HIS A 58 -11.93 -2.82 -16.40
C HIS A 58 -12.03 -2.55 -17.89
N SER A 59 -10.89 -2.57 -18.58
CA SER A 59 -10.74 -2.43 -20.02
C SER A 59 -9.62 -3.34 -20.55
N ASP A 60 -9.50 -3.47 -21.88
CA ASP A 60 -8.43 -4.25 -22.53
C ASP A 60 -7.01 -3.69 -22.27
N VAL A 61 -6.89 -2.45 -21.80
CA VAL A 61 -5.62 -1.77 -21.60
C VAL A 61 -5.24 -1.59 -20.13
N GLY A 62 -6.21 -1.75 -19.21
CA GLY A 62 -5.98 -1.58 -17.78
C GLY A 62 -7.26 -1.42 -16.97
N VAL A 63 -7.11 -1.02 -15.72
CA VAL A 63 -8.21 -0.81 -14.78
C VAL A 63 -8.13 0.58 -14.17
N ILE A 64 -9.29 1.15 -13.84
CA ILE A 64 -9.44 2.33 -13.01
C ILE A 64 -10.31 1.96 -11.83
N GLU A 65 -9.88 2.27 -10.61
CA GLU A 65 -10.49 1.79 -9.40
C GLU A 65 -10.75 2.92 -8.39
N LEU A 66 -11.81 2.74 -7.60
CA LEU A 66 -12.07 3.49 -6.38
C LEU A 66 -12.05 2.56 -5.19
N MET A 67 -11.38 3.00 -4.12
CA MET A 67 -11.19 2.25 -2.88
C MET A 67 -11.71 3.08 -1.70
N PRO A 68 -13.04 3.11 -1.47
CA PRO A 68 -13.65 3.90 -0.40
C PRO A 68 -13.70 3.13 0.92
N THR A 69 -13.62 3.88 2.04
CA THR A 69 -13.89 3.38 3.40
C THR A 69 -14.25 4.53 4.34
N SER A 70 -14.86 4.20 5.48
CA SER A 70 -15.17 5.15 6.56
C SER A 70 -15.04 4.45 7.90
N ASP A 71 -14.53 5.15 8.93
CA ASP A 71 -14.53 4.70 10.31
C ASP A 71 -15.69 5.29 11.14
N GLY A 72 -16.64 5.97 10.47
CA GLY A 72 -17.77 6.66 11.09
C GLY A 72 -17.47 8.10 11.54
N GLU A 73 -16.21 8.50 11.65
CA GLU A 73 -15.78 9.87 11.94
C GLU A 73 -15.22 10.56 10.69
N MET A 74 -14.42 9.82 9.93
CA MET A 74 -13.85 10.25 8.65
C MET A 74 -14.21 9.28 7.54
N TYR A 75 -14.36 9.81 6.34
CA TYR A 75 -14.50 9.07 5.10
C TYR A 75 -13.27 9.32 4.24
N GLY A 76 -12.75 8.29 3.61
CA GLY A 76 -11.66 8.42 2.66
C GLY A 76 -11.86 7.57 1.43
N PHE A 77 -11.27 7.99 0.32
CA PHE A 77 -11.15 7.14 -0.86
C PHE A 77 -9.83 7.40 -1.57
N LYS A 78 -9.37 6.38 -2.28
CA LYS A 78 -8.33 6.49 -3.30
C LYS A 78 -8.91 6.21 -4.68
N TYR A 79 -8.61 7.08 -5.65
CA TYR A 79 -8.63 6.78 -7.07
C TYR A 79 -7.27 6.22 -7.45
N VAL A 80 -7.23 5.12 -8.20
CA VAL A 80 -6.01 4.54 -8.72
C VAL A 80 -6.26 3.91 -10.07
N ASN A 81 -5.26 3.93 -10.96
CA ASN A 81 -5.27 3.16 -12.20
C ASN A 81 -4.15 2.13 -12.22
N GLY A 82 -4.37 1.05 -12.96
CA GLY A 82 -3.37 0.06 -13.32
C GLY A 82 -3.32 -0.14 -14.84
N HIS A 83 -2.32 0.46 -15.50
CA HIS A 83 -2.17 0.42 -16.95
C HIS A 83 -0.75 -0.06 -17.34
N PRO A 84 -0.46 -1.37 -17.34
CA PRO A 84 0.91 -1.88 -17.51
C PRO A 84 1.55 -1.55 -18.86
N LYS A 85 0.75 -1.36 -19.91
CA LYS A 85 1.26 -0.98 -21.24
C LYS A 85 1.83 0.44 -21.27
N ASN A 86 1.49 1.28 -20.31
CA ASN A 86 1.97 2.67 -20.21
C ASN A 86 3.50 2.77 -20.20
N MET A 87 4.21 1.80 -19.61
CA MET A 87 5.68 1.81 -19.58
C MET A 87 6.31 1.83 -20.97
N ALA A 88 5.70 1.14 -21.95
CA ALA A 88 6.18 1.14 -23.33
C ALA A 88 6.03 2.52 -24.02
N GLU A 89 5.17 3.38 -23.48
CA GLU A 89 4.90 4.74 -23.95
C GLU A 89 5.59 5.82 -23.08
N GLY A 90 6.40 5.42 -22.10
CA GLY A 90 7.07 6.34 -21.16
C GLY A 90 6.14 6.95 -20.11
N LEU A 91 4.97 6.35 -19.90
CA LEU A 91 3.99 6.76 -18.90
C LEU A 91 4.04 5.86 -17.66
N GLN A 92 3.57 6.39 -16.53
CA GLN A 92 3.45 5.63 -15.28
C GLN A 92 2.40 4.52 -15.41
N THR A 93 2.72 3.32 -14.94
CA THR A 93 1.77 2.20 -14.83
C THR A 93 0.65 2.52 -13.86
N VAL A 94 0.99 3.18 -12.76
CA VAL A 94 0.08 3.53 -11.68
C VAL A 94 0.14 5.03 -11.45
N THR A 95 -1.02 5.69 -11.41
CA THR A 95 -1.20 7.03 -10.88
C THR A 95 -2.38 7.02 -9.92
N ALA A 96 -2.29 7.79 -8.84
CA ALA A 96 -3.33 7.80 -7.82
C ALA A 96 -3.46 9.17 -7.16
N PHE A 97 -4.68 9.46 -6.69
CA PHE A 97 -4.96 10.55 -5.76
C PHE A 97 -6.05 10.11 -4.79
N GLY A 98 -6.17 10.82 -3.67
CA GLY A 98 -7.16 10.50 -2.66
C GLY A 98 -7.73 11.72 -1.97
N LEU A 99 -8.80 11.47 -1.23
CA LEU A 99 -9.50 12.47 -0.45
C LEU A 99 -9.83 11.91 0.93
N LEU A 100 -9.75 12.78 1.94
CA LEU A 100 -10.27 12.55 3.28
C LEU A 100 -11.37 13.59 3.55
N ALA A 101 -12.48 13.17 4.17
CA ALA A 101 -13.60 14.04 4.51
C ALA A 101 -14.11 13.78 5.93
N ASP A 102 -14.71 14.80 6.54
CA ASP A 102 -15.40 14.71 7.81
C ASP A 102 -16.81 14.12 7.61
N VAL A 103 -17.13 13.05 8.30
CA VAL A 103 -18.42 12.35 8.13
C VAL A 103 -19.59 13.21 8.62
N TYR A 104 -19.39 13.99 9.69
CA TYR A 104 -20.46 14.81 10.26
C TYR A 104 -20.95 15.92 9.32
N SER A 105 -20.02 16.63 8.68
CA SER A 105 -20.32 17.74 7.78
C SER A 105 -20.34 17.34 6.30
N GLY A 106 -19.68 16.24 5.94
CA GLY A 106 -19.41 15.83 4.57
C GLY A 106 -18.32 16.66 3.87
N TYR A 107 -17.65 17.57 4.60
CA TYR A 107 -16.66 18.46 4.01
C TYR A 107 -15.30 17.77 3.82
N PRO A 108 -14.61 18.01 2.69
CA PRO A 108 -13.28 17.50 2.48
C PRO A 108 -12.28 18.13 3.44
N LEU A 109 -11.41 17.32 4.02
CA LEU A 109 -10.35 17.69 4.95
C LEU A 109 -8.97 17.73 4.29
N LEU A 110 -8.79 16.94 3.23
CA LEU A 110 -7.54 16.78 2.51
C LEU A 110 -7.80 16.24 1.11
N VAL A 111 -7.10 16.77 0.12
CA VAL A 111 -6.85 16.11 -1.17
C VAL A 111 -5.35 15.85 -1.27
N SER A 112 -4.94 14.64 -1.66
CA SER A 112 -3.52 14.27 -1.74
C SER A 112 -3.21 13.49 -3.01
N GLU A 113 -2.02 13.73 -3.58
CA GLU A 113 -1.41 12.76 -4.45
C GLU A 113 -1.28 11.43 -3.69
N MET A 114 -1.43 10.33 -4.37
CA MET A 114 -1.29 9.01 -3.78
C MET A 114 -0.45 8.05 -4.62
N THR A 115 0.23 8.50 -5.65
CA THR A 115 1.15 7.64 -6.40
C THR A 115 2.35 7.27 -5.55
N VAL A 116 3.03 8.27 -5.00
CA VAL A 116 4.14 8.09 -4.05
C VAL A 116 3.60 7.52 -2.73
N LEU A 117 2.50 8.05 -2.23
CA LEU A 117 1.89 7.59 -0.98
C LEU A 117 1.44 6.14 -1.05
N THR A 118 0.95 5.64 -2.21
CA THR A 118 0.62 4.22 -2.40
C THR A 118 1.88 3.35 -2.32
N ALA A 119 3.00 3.78 -2.89
CA ALA A 119 4.25 3.04 -2.76
C ALA A 119 4.69 2.91 -1.29
N LEU A 120 4.60 4.02 -0.54
CA LEU A 120 4.95 4.07 0.88
C LEU A 120 4.02 3.20 1.74
N ARG A 121 2.67 3.31 1.56
CA ARG A 121 1.73 2.53 2.37
C ARG A 121 1.77 1.04 2.06
N THR A 122 2.01 0.65 0.80
CA THR A 122 2.14 -0.76 0.42
C THR A 122 3.36 -1.39 1.09
N ALA A 123 4.49 -0.70 1.08
CA ALA A 123 5.69 -1.16 1.75
C ALA A 123 5.51 -1.23 3.28
N SER A 124 4.86 -0.23 3.87
CA SER A 124 4.54 -0.21 5.29
C SER A 124 3.60 -1.36 5.68
N MET A 125 2.61 -1.70 4.84
CA MET A 125 1.70 -2.83 5.08
C MET A 125 2.43 -4.17 5.04
N SER A 126 3.31 -4.40 4.06
CA SER A 126 4.18 -5.59 4.02
C SER A 126 5.06 -5.68 5.28
N ALA A 127 5.57 -4.56 5.76
CA ALA A 127 6.37 -4.55 6.98
C ALA A 127 5.54 -4.84 8.24
N VAL A 128 4.29 -4.38 8.32
CA VAL A 128 3.34 -4.76 9.37
C VAL A 128 3.06 -6.26 9.33
N ALA A 129 2.78 -6.82 8.15
CA ALA A 129 2.57 -8.26 7.99
C ALA A 129 3.80 -9.06 8.46
N THR A 130 4.98 -8.67 8.01
CA THR A 130 6.24 -9.30 8.44
C THR A 130 6.44 -9.26 9.96
N LYS A 131 6.17 -8.11 10.60
CA LYS A 131 6.27 -7.94 12.05
C LYS A 131 5.44 -8.96 12.84
N HIS A 132 4.27 -9.31 12.34
CA HIS A 132 3.34 -10.23 13.00
C HIS A 132 3.50 -11.69 12.57
N LEU A 133 4.09 -11.96 11.40
CA LEU A 133 4.05 -13.27 10.75
C LEU A 133 5.42 -13.92 10.52
N ALA A 134 6.50 -13.14 10.43
CA ALA A 134 7.85 -13.68 10.27
C ALA A 134 8.43 -14.20 11.59
N SER A 135 9.58 -14.86 11.51
CA SER A 135 10.39 -15.14 12.70
C SER A 135 10.83 -13.82 13.34
N PRO A 136 10.81 -13.68 14.67
CA PRO A 136 11.32 -12.49 15.34
C PRO A 136 12.83 -12.26 15.13
N ASP A 137 13.56 -13.30 14.73
CA ASP A 137 14.98 -13.25 14.44
C ASP A 137 15.28 -13.02 12.95
N ALA A 138 14.28 -12.77 12.12
CA ALA A 138 14.42 -12.53 10.68
C ALA A 138 15.38 -11.35 10.40
N ARG A 139 16.35 -11.56 9.51
CA ARG A 139 17.36 -10.58 9.12
C ARG A 139 17.56 -10.44 7.62
N THR A 140 17.22 -11.48 6.87
CA THR A 140 17.49 -11.56 5.44
C THR A 140 16.19 -11.56 4.65
N MET A 141 16.06 -10.63 3.71
CA MET A 141 14.95 -10.57 2.77
C MET A 141 15.42 -10.80 1.33
N ALA A 142 14.73 -11.69 0.62
CA ALA A 142 14.78 -11.77 -0.83
C ALA A 142 13.72 -10.83 -1.44
N MET A 143 14.15 -9.91 -2.30
CA MET A 143 13.26 -9.04 -3.08
C MET A 143 13.23 -9.52 -4.52
N ILE A 144 12.11 -10.11 -4.93
CA ILE A 144 11.86 -10.65 -6.26
C ILE A 144 10.99 -9.67 -7.06
N GLY A 145 11.55 -9.09 -8.11
CA GLY A 145 10.97 -7.97 -8.82
C GLY A 145 11.51 -6.65 -8.29
N ASN A 146 12.39 -5.99 -9.08
CA ASN A 146 13.10 -4.77 -8.65
C ASN A 146 12.56 -3.52 -9.37
N GLY A 147 11.23 -3.50 -9.55
CA GLY A 147 10.48 -2.38 -10.12
C GLY A 147 10.30 -1.19 -9.16
N ALA A 148 9.21 -0.44 -9.34
CA ALA A 148 8.96 0.81 -8.59
C ALA A 148 8.71 0.62 -7.08
N GLN A 149 8.34 -0.59 -6.65
CA GLN A 149 8.05 -0.90 -5.25
C GLN A 149 9.29 -1.32 -4.44
N SER A 150 10.32 -1.83 -5.09
CA SER A 150 11.39 -2.61 -4.44
C SER A 150 12.15 -1.85 -3.35
N GLU A 151 12.57 -0.62 -3.64
CA GLU A 151 13.32 0.17 -2.66
C GLU A 151 12.48 0.49 -1.42
N PHE A 152 11.21 0.83 -1.61
CA PHE A 152 10.28 1.10 -0.50
C PHE A 152 10.05 -0.14 0.35
N GLN A 153 9.90 -1.32 -0.27
CA GLN A 153 9.78 -2.59 0.44
C GLN A 153 11.00 -2.86 1.31
N CYS A 154 12.21 -2.73 0.76
CA CYS A 154 13.45 -2.92 1.52
C CYS A 154 13.54 -1.94 2.70
N LEU A 155 13.29 -0.65 2.45
CA LEU A 155 13.38 0.39 3.47
C LEU A 155 12.34 0.24 4.59
N ALA A 156 11.10 -0.17 4.25
CA ALA A 156 10.08 -0.43 5.25
C ALA A 156 10.42 -1.64 6.13
N GLN A 157 10.95 -2.72 5.53
CA GLN A 157 11.39 -3.89 6.29
C GLN A 157 12.53 -3.55 7.26
N LYS A 158 13.44 -2.69 6.84
CA LYS A 158 14.50 -2.21 7.74
C LYS A 158 13.94 -1.33 8.84
N ALA A 159 13.12 -0.34 8.49
CA ALA A 159 12.59 0.64 9.44
C ALA A 159 11.70 0.01 10.53
N VAL A 160 10.93 -1.02 10.19
CA VAL A 160 9.96 -1.65 11.10
C VAL A 160 10.52 -2.91 11.75
N ASN A 161 11.25 -3.75 10.99
CA ASN A 161 11.65 -5.08 11.40
C ASN A 161 13.16 -5.25 11.60
N GLY A 162 13.97 -4.24 11.26
CA GLY A 162 15.41 -4.31 11.37
C GLY A 162 16.09 -5.30 10.39
N ILE A 163 15.42 -5.62 9.29
CA ILE A 163 15.97 -6.45 8.22
C ILE A 163 16.95 -5.62 7.41
N ASP A 164 18.20 -6.00 7.38
CA ASP A 164 19.29 -5.25 6.75
C ASP A 164 20.12 -6.04 5.74
N HIS A 165 19.90 -7.36 5.62
CA HIS A 165 20.48 -8.21 4.56
C HIS A 165 19.46 -8.38 3.43
N ILE A 166 19.78 -7.84 2.24
CA ILE A 166 18.86 -7.85 1.09
C ILE A 166 19.48 -8.62 -0.07
N ARG A 167 18.72 -9.57 -0.61
CA ARG A 167 19.07 -10.36 -1.79
C ARG A 167 18.12 -9.95 -2.94
N LEU A 168 18.69 -9.32 -3.97
CA LEU A 168 17.92 -8.71 -5.06
C LEU A 168 17.94 -9.59 -6.30
N TYR A 169 16.78 -9.84 -6.87
CA TYR A 169 16.63 -10.50 -8.16
C TYR A 169 15.51 -9.88 -8.99
N ASP A 170 15.79 -9.67 -10.25
CA ASP A 170 14.83 -9.34 -11.30
C ASP A 170 15.29 -10.00 -12.60
N ILE A 171 14.36 -10.32 -13.50
CA ILE A 171 14.68 -10.79 -14.84
C ILE A 171 15.44 -9.70 -15.64
N ASP A 172 15.19 -8.42 -15.34
CA ASP A 172 15.96 -7.29 -15.82
C ASP A 172 17.09 -6.91 -14.85
N MET A 173 18.29 -7.30 -15.17
CA MET A 173 19.49 -6.97 -14.38
C MET A 173 19.68 -5.45 -14.21
N ALA A 174 19.22 -4.61 -15.15
CA ALA A 174 19.32 -3.18 -15.03
C ALA A 174 18.39 -2.64 -13.92
N ALA A 175 17.21 -3.24 -13.74
CA ALA A 175 16.32 -2.94 -12.62
C ALA A 175 16.96 -3.31 -11.28
N THR A 176 17.62 -4.49 -11.21
CA THR A 176 18.35 -4.93 -10.00
C THR A 176 19.50 -3.97 -9.66
N GLN A 177 20.29 -3.57 -10.65
CA GLN A 177 21.39 -2.61 -10.45
C GLN A 177 20.88 -1.24 -10.00
N LYS A 178 19.77 -0.76 -10.56
CA LYS A 178 19.10 0.47 -10.16
C LYS A 178 18.67 0.41 -8.69
N CYS A 179 18.01 -0.68 -8.30
CA CYS A 179 17.57 -0.89 -6.92
C CYS A 179 18.76 -0.90 -5.95
N ALA A 180 19.79 -1.67 -6.25
CA ALA A 180 21.02 -1.71 -5.43
C ALA A 180 21.69 -0.33 -5.31
N ALA A 181 21.77 0.44 -6.40
CA ALA A 181 22.33 1.77 -6.40
C ALA A 181 21.51 2.76 -5.54
N ASN A 182 20.17 2.70 -5.63
CA ASN A 182 19.27 3.55 -4.83
C ASN A 182 19.33 3.20 -3.33
N LEU A 183 19.53 1.94 -2.98
CA LEU A 183 19.66 1.50 -1.59
C LEU A 183 21.08 1.72 -1.02
N ALA A 184 22.05 2.06 -1.87
CA ALA A 184 23.41 2.36 -1.41
C ALA A 184 23.40 3.55 -0.42
N GLY A 185 24.08 3.38 0.71
CA GLY A 185 24.10 4.40 1.77
C GLY A 185 23.00 4.32 2.82
N HIS A 186 21.99 3.46 2.61
CA HIS A 186 20.94 3.19 3.61
C HIS A 186 21.33 2.09 4.62
N GLY A 187 22.57 1.63 4.61
CA GLY A 187 23.10 0.68 5.62
C GLY A 187 22.57 -0.74 5.44
N PHE A 188 22.39 -1.18 4.20
CA PHE A 188 22.09 -2.56 3.83
C PHE A 188 23.36 -3.33 3.44
N ASP A 189 23.35 -4.62 3.74
CA ASP A 189 24.19 -5.62 3.09
C ASP A 189 23.41 -6.16 1.88
N ILE A 190 23.86 -5.82 0.66
CA ILE A 190 23.14 -6.09 -0.58
C ILE A 190 23.86 -7.17 -1.39
N THR A 191 23.15 -8.24 -1.71
CA THR A 191 23.58 -9.28 -2.65
C THR A 191 22.74 -9.21 -3.92
N ILE A 192 23.37 -9.00 -5.07
CA ILE A 192 22.73 -9.12 -6.38
C ILE A 192 22.79 -10.59 -6.81
N CYS A 193 21.64 -11.18 -7.07
CA CYS A 193 21.50 -12.59 -7.45
C CYS A 193 21.21 -12.73 -8.94
N ASN A 194 21.61 -13.85 -9.54
CA ASN A 194 21.43 -14.11 -10.97
C ASN A 194 20.20 -14.99 -11.25
N THR A 195 19.70 -15.69 -10.23
CA THR A 195 18.51 -16.55 -10.33
C THR A 195 17.59 -16.29 -9.12
N PRO A 196 16.29 -16.58 -9.24
CA PRO A 196 15.39 -16.49 -8.09
C PRO A 196 15.76 -17.48 -6.99
N GLU A 197 16.28 -18.68 -7.34
CA GLU A 197 16.77 -19.67 -6.38
C GLU A 197 17.91 -19.10 -5.54
N ASP A 198 18.90 -18.46 -6.18
CA ASP A 198 19.99 -17.80 -5.47
C ASP A 198 19.46 -16.73 -4.52
N ALA A 199 18.45 -15.96 -4.95
CA ALA A 199 17.91 -14.87 -4.14
C ALA A 199 17.23 -15.36 -2.86
N ILE A 200 16.47 -16.46 -2.94
CA ILE A 200 15.68 -16.96 -1.81
C ILE A 200 16.48 -17.90 -0.89
N GLU A 201 17.65 -18.38 -1.32
CA GLU A 201 18.48 -19.25 -0.48
C GLU A 201 18.89 -18.55 0.82
N GLY A 202 18.43 -19.08 1.96
CA GLY A 202 18.70 -18.54 3.29
C GLY A 202 17.94 -17.25 3.62
N ALA A 203 16.93 -16.87 2.83
CA ALA A 203 16.06 -15.76 3.15
C ALA A 203 15.05 -16.15 4.23
N ASP A 204 14.86 -15.28 5.23
CA ASP A 204 13.83 -15.39 6.25
C ASP A 204 12.48 -14.85 5.74
N VAL A 205 12.56 -13.83 4.89
CA VAL A 205 11.42 -13.14 4.27
C VAL A 205 11.60 -13.12 2.76
N ILE A 206 10.54 -13.41 2.02
CA ILE A 206 10.51 -13.27 0.56
C ILE A 206 9.43 -12.27 0.22
N THR A 207 9.74 -11.23 -0.56
CA THR A 207 8.75 -10.30 -1.10
C THR A 207 8.73 -10.44 -2.63
N THR A 208 7.56 -10.74 -3.20
CA THR A 208 7.35 -10.79 -4.65
C THR A 208 6.54 -9.58 -5.11
N ALA A 209 7.06 -8.86 -6.11
CA ALA A 209 6.47 -7.64 -6.65
C ALA A 209 6.78 -7.48 -8.14
N THR A 210 6.43 -8.48 -8.94
CA THR A 210 6.70 -8.45 -10.38
C THR A 210 5.54 -7.83 -11.16
N ALA A 211 5.83 -7.31 -12.34
CA ALA A 211 4.85 -6.57 -13.16
C ALA A 211 4.19 -7.43 -14.26
N ASP A 212 4.52 -8.71 -14.37
CA ASP A 212 3.93 -9.58 -15.39
C ASP A 212 2.43 -9.79 -15.12
N LYS A 213 1.63 -9.83 -16.19
CA LYS A 213 0.17 -9.92 -16.10
C LYS A 213 -0.39 -11.34 -16.23
N ASP A 214 0.46 -12.31 -16.51
CA ASP A 214 0.04 -13.67 -16.68
C ASP A 214 0.17 -14.47 -15.36
N MET A 215 -0.52 -15.60 -15.27
CA MET A 215 -0.32 -16.59 -14.20
C MET A 215 1.07 -17.21 -14.38
N ASN A 216 2.12 -16.43 -14.17
CA ASN A 216 3.51 -16.86 -14.28
C ASN A 216 4.02 -17.24 -12.90
N THR A 217 4.23 -18.51 -12.68
CA THR A 217 4.87 -19.02 -11.46
C THR A 217 6.31 -18.53 -11.40
N ILE A 218 6.57 -17.61 -10.50
CA ILE A 218 7.92 -17.06 -10.24
C ILE A 218 8.62 -17.91 -9.18
N LEU A 219 7.88 -18.33 -8.16
CA LEU A 219 8.38 -19.22 -7.12
C LEU A 219 7.69 -20.58 -7.23
N THR A 220 8.49 -21.62 -7.45
CA THR A 220 8.05 -23.02 -7.42
C THR A 220 8.13 -23.58 -6.00
N ASP A 221 7.36 -24.63 -5.69
CA ASP A 221 7.25 -25.13 -4.32
C ASP A 221 8.57 -25.59 -3.72
N ASN A 222 9.44 -26.22 -4.51
CA ASN A 222 10.73 -26.69 -4.06
C ASN A 222 11.76 -25.57 -3.77
N MET A 223 11.45 -24.34 -4.13
CA MET A 223 12.32 -23.19 -3.87
C MET A 223 12.10 -22.64 -2.46
N VAL A 224 10.90 -22.74 -1.89
CA VAL A 224 10.55 -22.13 -0.60
C VAL A 224 10.84 -23.10 0.55
N GLY A 225 11.75 -22.71 1.43
CA GLY A 225 12.13 -23.47 2.63
C GLY A 225 11.09 -23.43 3.74
N ALA A 226 11.34 -24.20 4.79
CA ALA A 226 10.57 -24.14 6.03
C ALA A 226 10.85 -22.85 6.80
N GLY A 227 9.88 -22.34 7.55
CA GLY A 227 10.04 -21.17 8.43
C GLY A 227 10.04 -19.82 7.72
N VAL A 228 9.92 -19.79 6.41
CA VAL A 228 9.93 -18.54 5.62
C VAL A 228 8.61 -17.78 5.77
N HIS A 229 8.69 -16.45 5.77
CA HIS A 229 7.54 -15.56 5.58
C HIS A 229 7.54 -15.02 4.15
N ILE A 230 6.37 -15.02 3.50
CA ILE A 230 6.22 -14.50 2.13
C ILE A 230 5.26 -13.32 2.14
N ASN A 231 5.69 -12.18 1.59
CA ASN A 231 4.82 -11.07 1.19
C ASN A 231 4.56 -11.17 -0.31
N ALA A 232 3.42 -11.69 -0.71
CA ALA A 232 3.00 -11.74 -2.11
C ALA A 232 2.18 -10.48 -2.42
N ILE A 233 2.81 -9.51 -3.07
CA ILE A 233 2.18 -8.21 -3.35
C ILE A 233 2.10 -7.90 -4.85
N GLY A 234 2.61 -8.78 -5.69
CA GLY A 234 2.53 -8.62 -7.13
C GLY A 234 1.26 -9.19 -7.76
N GLY A 235 0.61 -10.16 -7.09
CA GLY A 235 -0.71 -10.67 -7.47
C GLY A 235 -1.80 -9.73 -6.92
N ASP A 236 -2.17 -8.71 -7.69
CA ASP A 236 -3.06 -7.63 -7.25
C ASP A 236 -4.23 -7.36 -8.22
N CYS A 237 -4.50 -8.29 -9.10
CA CYS A 237 -5.63 -8.21 -10.04
C CYS A 237 -6.10 -9.61 -10.48
N PRO A 238 -7.36 -9.72 -10.98
CA PRO A 238 -7.86 -10.98 -11.49
C PRO A 238 -7.00 -11.58 -12.59
N GLY A 239 -6.66 -12.87 -12.47
CA GLY A 239 -5.86 -13.62 -13.44
C GLY A 239 -4.34 -13.48 -13.27
N LYS A 240 -3.86 -12.80 -12.24
CA LYS A 240 -2.43 -12.65 -11.95
C LYS A 240 -2.06 -13.35 -10.65
N THR A 241 -1.10 -14.27 -10.70
CA THR A 241 -0.48 -14.93 -9.55
C THR A 241 1.01 -15.09 -9.78
N GLU A 242 1.81 -15.07 -8.73
CA GLU A 242 3.27 -15.19 -8.76
C GLU A 242 3.78 -16.49 -8.14
N LEU A 243 2.97 -17.10 -7.25
CA LEU A 243 3.34 -18.27 -6.49
C LEU A 243 2.75 -19.56 -7.09
N HIS A 244 3.51 -20.65 -7.05
CA HIS A 244 2.95 -21.96 -7.36
C HIS A 244 1.85 -22.31 -6.35
N ARG A 245 0.78 -22.96 -6.85
CA ARG A 245 -0.38 -23.34 -6.04
C ARG A 245 -0.01 -24.12 -4.77
N ASP A 246 1.00 -25.00 -4.85
CA ASP A 246 1.41 -25.83 -3.72
C ASP A 246 2.05 -25.02 -2.58
N ILE A 247 2.70 -23.87 -2.89
CA ILE A 247 3.17 -22.93 -1.86
C ILE A 247 1.96 -22.40 -1.08
N VAL A 248 0.95 -21.91 -1.78
CA VAL A 248 -0.28 -21.39 -1.15
C VAL A 248 -0.97 -22.47 -0.32
N ALA A 249 -1.08 -23.69 -0.87
CA ALA A 249 -1.76 -24.83 -0.23
C ALA A 249 -1.12 -25.24 1.10
N ARG A 250 0.23 -25.17 1.23
CA ARG A 250 0.92 -25.57 2.45
C ARG A 250 1.22 -24.44 3.42
N SER A 251 1.00 -23.19 2.99
CA SER A 251 1.21 -22.01 3.82
C SER A 251 0.00 -21.73 4.72
N THR A 252 0.27 -21.10 5.86
CA THR A 252 -0.81 -20.39 6.56
C THR A 252 -0.97 -19.04 5.90
N VAL A 253 -2.13 -18.84 5.26
CA VAL A 253 -2.41 -17.65 4.44
C VAL A 253 -3.10 -16.57 5.28
N PHE A 254 -2.53 -15.38 5.25
CA PHE A 254 -3.07 -14.17 5.88
C PHE A 254 -3.45 -13.16 4.80
N VAL A 255 -4.57 -12.48 4.99
CA VAL A 255 -5.12 -11.52 4.02
C VAL A 255 -5.61 -10.26 4.73
N GLU A 256 -5.79 -9.16 3.99
CA GLU A 256 -6.46 -7.98 4.54
C GLU A 256 -7.96 -8.22 4.65
N TYR A 257 -8.62 -8.49 3.52
CA TYR A 257 -10.07 -8.64 3.39
C TYR A 257 -10.44 -9.78 2.44
N PRO A 258 -10.88 -10.95 2.92
CA PRO A 258 -11.10 -12.13 2.11
C PRO A 258 -12.01 -11.92 0.88
N PRO A 259 -13.12 -11.13 0.94
CA PRO A 259 -13.96 -10.91 -0.23
C PRO A 259 -13.25 -10.25 -1.40
N GLN A 260 -12.20 -9.44 -1.16
CA GLN A 260 -11.38 -8.82 -2.20
C GLN A 260 -10.22 -9.75 -2.60
N THR A 261 -9.48 -10.31 -1.64
CA THR A 261 -8.29 -11.12 -1.93
C THR A 261 -8.64 -12.38 -2.74
N ARG A 262 -9.83 -12.96 -2.54
CA ARG A 262 -10.31 -14.12 -3.35
C ARG A 262 -10.50 -13.81 -4.83
N ILE A 263 -10.64 -12.53 -5.19
CA ILE A 263 -10.80 -12.09 -6.58
C ILE A 263 -9.45 -11.76 -7.20
N GLU A 264 -8.51 -11.21 -6.44
CA GLU A 264 -7.33 -10.52 -6.95
C GLU A 264 -6.01 -11.11 -6.47
N GLY A 265 -5.98 -11.79 -5.31
CA GLY A 265 -4.76 -12.29 -4.67
C GLY A 265 -4.31 -13.67 -5.16
N GLU A 266 -3.26 -14.18 -4.55
CA GLU A 266 -2.74 -15.53 -4.81
C GLU A 266 -3.77 -16.63 -4.56
N ILE A 267 -4.68 -16.42 -3.59
CA ILE A 267 -5.74 -17.40 -3.27
C ILE A 267 -6.82 -17.52 -4.34
N GLN A 268 -6.86 -16.67 -5.37
CA GLN A 268 -7.77 -16.83 -6.51
C GLN A 268 -7.58 -18.17 -7.26
N GLN A 269 -6.37 -18.76 -7.18
CA GLN A 269 -6.06 -20.07 -7.77
C GLN A 269 -6.46 -21.26 -6.89
N MET A 270 -6.96 -21.01 -5.68
CA MET A 270 -7.37 -22.02 -4.72
C MET A 270 -8.87 -22.27 -4.77
N ASP A 271 -9.33 -23.27 -4.04
CA ASP A 271 -10.77 -23.53 -3.89
C ASP A 271 -11.43 -22.36 -3.12
N PRO A 272 -12.70 -22.02 -3.38
CA PRO A 272 -13.36 -20.85 -2.79
C PRO A 272 -13.41 -20.85 -1.25
N ASP A 273 -13.33 -22.02 -0.64
CA ASP A 273 -13.35 -22.24 0.81
C ASP A 273 -11.94 -22.45 1.40
N HIS A 274 -10.89 -22.24 0.61
CA HIS A 274 -9.51 -22.31 1.12
C HIS A 274 -9.35 -21.46 2.39
N PRO A 275 -8.83 -22.03 3.50
CA PRO A 275 -8.77 -21.33 4.76
C PRO A 275 -7.78 -20.15 4.71
N VAL A 276 -8.22 -19.02 5.23
CA VAL A 276 -7.40 -17.81 5.37
C VAL A 276 -7.64 -17.18 6.74
N VAL A 277 -6.67 -16.42 7.22
CA VAL A 277 -6.76 -15.64 8.45
C VAL A 277 -6.73 -14.15 8.10
N GLU A 278 -7.64 -13.37 8.63
CA GLU A 278 -7.60 -11.93 8.47
C GLU A 278 -6.53 -11.32 9.37
N LEU A 279 -5.63 -10.51 8.82
CA LEU A 279 -4.46 -9.99 9.53
C LEU A 279 -4.84 -9.13 10.76
N TRP A 280 -5.98 -8.43 10.71
CA TRP A 280 -6.48 -7.67 11.86
C TRP A 280 -6.71 -8.54 13.10
N GLN A 281 -7.08 -9.81 12.94
CA GLN A 281 -7.25 -10.75 14.06
C GLN A 281 -5.92 -11.06 14.74
N VAL A 282 -4.83 -11.09 13.97
CA VAL A 282 -3.48 -11.26 14.51
C VAL A 282 -3.03 -9.98 15.23
N ILE A 283 -3.22 -8.84 14.61
CA ILE A 283 -2.87 -7.52 15.17
C ILE A 283 -3.58 -7.29 16.52
N THR A 284 -4.85 -7.73 16.63
CA THR A 284 -5.63 -7.59 17.87
C THR A 284 -5.41 -8.73 18.87
N GLY A 285 -4.59 -9.73 18.54
CA GLY A 285 -4.33 -10.88 19.40
C GLY A 285 -5.49 -11.87 19.51
N GLN A 286 -6.49 -11.79 18.63
CA GLN A 286 -7.60 -12.75 18.58
C GLN A 286 -7.18 -14.11 18.02
N THR A 287 -6.16 -14.11 17.16
CA THR A 287 -5.52 -15.32 16.66
C THR A 287 -4.01 -15.14 16.61
N SER A 288 -3.28 -16.26 16.56
CA SER A 288 -1.82 -16.21 16.45
C SER A 288 -1.40 -16.04 15.00
N GLY A 289 -0.35 -15.30 14.75
CA GLY A 289 0.34 -15.26 13.48
C GLY A 289 1.14 -16.57 13.26
N ARG A 290 2.46 -16.48 13.45
CA ARG A 290 3.33 -17.68 13.44
C ARG A 290 3.15 -18.47 14.73
N THR A 291 2.98 -19.82 14.63
CA THR A 291 2.74 -20.71 15.77
C THR A 291 3.87 -21.72 16.01
N PHE A 292 4.71 -22.00 15.01
CA PHE A 292 5.87 -22.89 15.12
C PHE A 292 6.98 -22.47 14.14
N ALA A 293 8.21 -22.85 14.43
CA ALA A 293 9.41 -22.39 13.73
C ALA A 293 9.39 -22.71 12.23
N ASP A 294 9.01 -23.93 11.85
CA ASP A 294 9.03 -24.39 10.45
C ASP A 294 7.80 -23.95 9.64
N GLN A 295 6.86 -23.22 10.25
CA GLN A 295 5.65 -22.74 9.56
C GLN A 295 6.00 -21.78 8.43
N VAL A 296 5.49 -22.04 7.23
CA VAL A 296 5.49 -21.05 6.15
C VAL A 296 4.27 -20.17 6.32
N THR A 297 4.49 -18.86 6.44
CA THR A 297 3.42 -17.86 6.52
C THR A 297 3.40 -17.06 5.23
N LEU A 298 2.21 -16.87 4.67
CA LEU A 298 2.00 -16.11 3.44
C LEU A 298 1.06 -14.94 3.72
N PHE A 299 1.52 -13.72 3.53
CA PHE A 299 0.66 -12.55 3.41
C PHE A 299 0.33 -12.34 1.94
N ASP A 300 -0.93 -12.60 1.58
CA ASP A 300 -1.48 -12.39 0.23
C ASP A 300 -2.06 -10.98 0.17
N GLY A 301 -1.17 -10.01 -0.10
CA GLY A 301 -1.41 -8.58 0.03
C GLY A 301 -1.84 -7.95 -1.28
N VAL A 302 -3.13 -7.70 -1.44
CA VAL A 302 -3.70 -7.02 -2.62
C VAL A 302 -3.88 -5.51 -2.43
N GLY A 303 -3.69 -5.05 -1.19
CA GLY A 303 -3.94 -3.66 -0.77
C GLY A 303 -5.41 -3.36 -0.56
N PHE A 304 -5.73 -2.76 0.58
CA PHE A 304 -7.12 -2.52 0.99
C PHE A 304 -7.36 -1.05 1.35
N ALA A 305 -8.61 -0.60 1.21
CA ALA A 305 -8.99 0.82 1.38
C ALA A 305 -8.61 1.40 2.75
N ILE A 306 -8.60 0.59 3.82
CA ILE A 306 -8.20 1.04 5.16
C ILE A 306 -6.74 1.49 5.20
N GLU A 307 -5.83 0.86 4.44
CA GLU A 307 -4.43 1.29 4.36
C GLU A 307 -4.28 2.66 3.72
N ASP A 308 -5.07 2.92 2.66
CA ASP A 308 -5.10 4.22 1.98
C ASP A 308 -5.68 5.30 2.90
N PHE A 309 -6.73 4.96 3.65
CA PHE A 309 -7.32 5.82 4.68
C PHE A 309 -6.30 6.14 5.79
N SER A 310 -5.59 5.13 6.29
CA SER A 310 -4.56 5.31 7.33
C SER A 310 -3.45 6.25 6.87
N ALA A 311 -2.98 6.08 5.62
CA ALA A 311 -1.97 6.93 5.01
C ALA A 311 -2.46 8.38 4.82
N LEU A 312 -3.69 8.58 4.32
CA LEU A 312 -4.30 9.90 4.18
C LEU A 312 -4.48 10.58 5.54
N ARG A 313 -4.94 9.87 6.55
CA ARG A 313 -5.11 10.36 7.92
C ARG A 313 -3.75 10.76 8.53
N TYR A 314 -2.72 9.97 8.31
CA TYR A 314 -1.36 10.29 8.72
C TYR A 314 -0.87 11.58 8.04
N VAL A 315 -0.97 11.67 6.71
CA VAL A 315 -0.55 12.86 5.95
C VAL A 315 -1.32 14.10 6.40
N HIS A 316 -2.64 14.02 6.58
CA HIS A 316 -3.46 15.11 7.10
C HIS A 316 -2.96 15.61 8.47
N SER A 317 -2.48 14.72 9.32
CA SER A 317 -1.88 15.11 10.60
C SER A 317 -0.48 15.69 10.41
N ALA A 318 0.34 15.09 9.57
CA ALA A 318 1.74 15.45 9.38
C ALA A 318 1.96 16.82 8.71
N ILE A 319 1.02 17.26 7.86
CA ILE A 319 1.12 18.59 7.21
C ILE A 319 0.77 19.76 8.12
N LYS A 320 0.16 19.54 9.30
CA LYS A 320 -0.26 20.62 10.20
C LYS A 320 0.94 21.43 10.69
N GLY A 321 0.89 22.75 10.44
CA GLY A 321 1.96 23.67 10.81
C GLY A 321 3.18 23.63 9.89
N THR A 322 3.09 22.95 8.75
CA THR A 322 4.15 22.89 7.73
C THR A 322 3.75 23.68 6.47
N PRO A 323 4.71 24.05 5.59
CA PRO A 323 4.40 24.64 4.30
C PRO A 323 4.17 23.59 3.18
N PHE A 324 3.98 22.31 3.51
CA PHE A 324 3.97 21.20 2.54
C PHE A 324 2.56 20.86 2.03
N TYR A 325 1.75 21.89 1.81
CA TYR A 325 0.45 21.81 1.14
C TYR A 325 0.12 23.16 0.50
N ALA A 326 -0.87 23.16 -0.38
CA ALA A 326 -1.50 24.36 -0.92
C ALA A 326 -2.98 24.33 -0.62
N ASP A 327 -3.60 25.49 -0.43
CA ASP A 327 -5.03 25.58 -0.24
C ASP A 327 -5.74 25.58 -1.60
N LEU A 328 -6.74 24.71 -1.77
CA LEU A 328 -7.61 24.66 -2.95
C LEU A 328 -8.95 25.28 -2.64
N ASP A 329 -9.39 26.17 -3.50
CA ASP A 329 -10.75 26.72 -3.52
C ASP A 329 -11.71 25.70 -4.18
N MET A 330 -12.22 24.76 -3.37
CA MET A 330 -13.07 23.66 -3.84
C MET A 330 -14.50 23.72 -3.27
N ILE A 331 -14.73 24.54 -2.26
CA ILE A 331 -16.02 24.56 -1.55
C ILE A 331 -16.70 25.88 -1.83
N ALA A 332 -17.88 25.81 -2.46
CA ALA A 332 -18.71 26.99 -2.65
C ALA A 332 -19.13 27.56 -1.28
N ASP A 333 -18.89 28.85 -1.05
CA ASP A 333 -19.19 29.55 0.20
C ASP A 333 -20.14 30.73 -0.08
N PRO A 334 -21.46 30.48 -0.33
CA PRO A 334 -22.49 31.52 -0.47
C PRO A 334 -22.84 32.14 0.88
N ASP A 335 -23.23 33.43 0.89
CA ASP A 335 -23.71 34.12 2.11
C ASP A 335 -24.94 33.42 2.71
N ASP A 336 -25.83 32.89 1.87
CA ASP A 336 -26.89 31.95 2.25
C ASP A 336 -26.61 30.60 1.60
N PRO A 337 -26.40 29.52 2.37
CA PRO A 337 -26.15 28.18 1.83
C PRO A 337 -27.18 27.67 0.84
N ARG A 338 -28.36 28.26 0.80
CA ARG A 338 -29.45 27.94 -0.15
C ARG A 338 -29.36 28.73 -1.45
N ASP A 339 -28.47 29.74 -1.56
CA ASP A 339 -28.38 30.64 -2.70
C ASP A 339 -27.10 30.54 -3.50
N LEU A 340 -26.82 29.34 -4.05
CA LEU A 340 -25.71 29.14 -4.97
C LEU A 340 -25.84 30.00 -6.24
N PHE A 341 -27.08 30.27 -6.70
CA PHE A 341 -27.31 31.10 -7.88
C PHE A 341 -26.90 32.55 -7.66
N GLY A 342 -27.09 33.08 -6.44
CA GLY A 342 -26.64 34.42 -6.07
C GLY A 342 -25.13 34.61 -6.18
N MET A 343 -24.31 33.56 -5.93
CA MET A 343 -22.86 33.59 -6.16
C MET A 343 -22.52 33.85 -7.64
N LEU A 344 -23.24 33.19 -8.57
CA LEU A 344 -22.99 33.37 -10.01
C LEU A 344 -23.36 34.78 -10.47
N GLN A 345 -24.38 35.38 -9.86
CA GLN A 345 -24.79 36.77 -10.20
C GLN A 345 -23.77 37.79 -9.68
N ARG A 346 -23.25 37.60 -8.47
CA ARG A 346 -22.21 38.49 -7.90
C ARG A 346 -20.93 38.48 -8.73
N ALA A 347 -20.52 37.32 -9.21
CA ALA A 347 -19.31 37.15 -10.06
C ALA A 347 -19.42 37.93 -11.41
N LYS A 348 -20.64 38.18 -11.91
CA LYS A 348 -20.87 39.00 -13.13
C LYS A 348 -20.69 40.50 -12.89
N GLY A 349 -20.87 40.98 -11.66
CA GLY A 349 -20.75 42.41 -11.31
C GLY A 349 -19.32 42.88 -10.99
N SER A 350 -18.36 41.95 -10.97
CA SER A 350 -16.93 42.20 -10.62
C SER A 350 -16.02 42.37 -11.85
N ARG A 351 -16.57 42.67 -13.03
CA ARG A 351 -15.80 42.96 -14.25
C ARG A 351 -15.76 44.46 -14.57
#